data_ced688e0c456fa7fd8dbb0274c5eef23
#
_entry.id   ced688e0c456fa7fd8dbb0274c5eef23
#
_cell.length_a   1.000
_cell.length_b   1.000
_cell.length_c   1.000
_cell.angle_alpha   90.00
_cell.angle_beta   90.00
_cell.angle_gamma   90.00
#
_symmetry.space_group_name_H-M   'P 1'
#
loop_
_entity.id
_entity.type
_entity.pdbx_description
1 polymer ?
#
loop_
_entity_poly.entity_id
_entity_poly.type
_entity_poly.pdbx_seq_one_letter_code
_entity_poly.pdbx_strand_id
1 'polypeptide(L)'
;PIGPKKLLDALMPSPMMADRKVVLVRGLDLNAMKSSEIDLLCEVLSELEEYDYNTLLLPIAADCIDEGILPRRPSPLLTKLSSLLRPVRYERCTPQKLVGWCIRHFEHNGATATPDICQGLIDACGRNMMTLASEIDKVSYYVLAHERVAVTAEDIRAAACQSVEYDAFA
;
A
#
# COMPACT_ATOMS: atom_id res chain seq x y z
N PRO A 1 -1.10 19.67 -7.73
CA PRO A 1 -1.88 19.28 -6.55
C PRO A 1 -3.37 19.28 -6.89
N ILE A 2 -4.08 18.27 -6.43
CA ILE A 2 -5.54 18.18 -6.61
C ILE A 2 -6.14 19.03 -5.49
N GLY A 3 -6.77 20.16 -5.86
CA GLY A 3 -7.46 21.01 -4.89
C GLY A 3 -8.89 20.51 -4.59
N PRO A 4 -9.50 20.94 -3.45
CA PRO A 4 -10.84 20.50 -3.02
C PRO A 4 -11.94 20.75 -4.06
N LYS A 5 -11.84 21.82 -4.87
CA LYS A 5 -12.79 22.10 -5.96
C LYS A 5 -12.83 21.00 -7.02
N LYS A 6 -11.67 20.48 -7.41
CA LYS A 6 -11.61 19.37 -8.37
C LYS A 6 -12.20 18.07 -7.81
N LEU A 7 -12.11 17.88 -6.49
CA LEU A 7 -12.75 16.75 -5.84
C LEU A 7 -14.28 16.88 -5.94
N LEU A 8 -14.82 18.05 -5.62
CA LEU A 8 -16.25 18.32 -5.75
C LEU A 8 -16.75 18.12 -7.18
N ASP A 9 -16.04 18.67 -8.17
CA ASP A 9 -16.34 18.46 -9.60
C ASP A 9 -16.37 16.98 -10.00
N ALA A 10 -15.56 16.14 -9.35
CA ALA A 10 -15.54 14.70 -9.58
C ALA A 10 -16.66 13.94 -8.85
N LEU A 11 -17.13 14.45 -7.72
CA LEU A 11 -18.18 13.83 -6.90
C LEU A 11 -19.60 14.12 -7.45
N MET A 12 -19.86 15.36 -7.87
CA MET A 12 -21.19 15.83 -8.30
C MET A 12 -21.83 15.03 -9.43
N PRO A 13 -21.15 14.68 -10.53
CA PRO A 13 -21.82 13.94 -11.60
C PRO A 13 -22.21 12.53 -11.15
N SER A 14 -23.47 12.15 -11.36
CA SER A 14 -23.91 10.78 -11.12
C SER A 14 -23.24 9.80 -12.09
N PRO A 15 -23.08 8.52 -11.71
CA PRO A 15 -22.51 7.51 -12.59
C PRO A 15 -23.43 7.28 -13.79
N MET A 16 -22.81 7.12 -14.97
CA MET A 16 -23.54 6.74 -16.19
C MET A 16 -23.51 5.21 -16.31
N MET A 17 -24.68 4.59 -16.49
CA MET A 17 -24.80 3.14 -16.72
C MET A 17 -24.27 2.24 -15.57
N ALA A 18 -24.17 2.78 -14.34
CA ALA A 18 -23.77 2.06 -13.15
C ALA A 18 -24.46 2.65 -11.91
N ASP A 19 -24.68 1.85 -10.87
CA ASP A 19 -25.29 2.30 -9.62
C ASP A 19 -24.32 3.12 -8.77
N ARG A 20 -23.04 2.86 -8.91
CA ARG A 20 -21.97 3.49 -8.12
C ARG A 20 -20.73 3.81 -8.96
N LYS A 21 -19.99 4.83 -8.56
CA LYS A 21 -18.65 5.14 -9.09
C LYS A 21 -17.62 5.23 -8.00
N VAL A 22 -16.37 4.97 -8.36
CA VAL A 22 -15.21 5.13 -7.46
C VAL A 22 -14.47 6.40 -7.86
N VAL A 23 -14.27 7.29 -6.89
CA VAL A 23 -13.42 8.48 -7.03
C VAL A 23 -12.13 8.23 -6.26
N LEU A 24 -11.02 8.12 -6.97
CA LEU A 24 -9.70 7.92 -6.39
C LEU A 24 -8.86 9.20 -6.52
N VAL A 25 -8.52 9.80 -5.39
CA VAL A 25 -7.65 10.98 -5.31
C VAL A 25 -6.21 10.53 -5.03
N ARG A 26 -5.30 10.76 -5.98
CA ARG A 26 -3.89 10.41 -5.82
C ARG A 26 -3.04 11.64 -5.55
N GLY A 27 -1.97 11.45 -4.75
CA GLY A 27 -0.99 12.51 -4.49
C GLY A 27 -1.54 13.66 -3.64
N LEU A 28 -2.48 13.36 -2.73
CA LEU A 28 -2.96 14.34 -1.75
C LEU A 28 -1.87 14.53 -0.68
N ASP A 29 -1.33 15.75 -0.62
CA ASP A 29 -0.36 16.16 0.39
C ASP A 29 -1.00 17.20 1.30
N LEU A 30 -1.44 16.77 2.46
CA LEU A 30 -2.13 17.61 3.45
C LEU A 30 -1.15 18.55 4.17
N ASN A 31 0.14 18.17 4.26
CA ASN A 31 1.16 19.03 4.86
C ASN A 31 1.50 20.24 3.98
N ALA A 32 1.34 20.10 2.67
CA ALA A 32 1.57 21.18 1.70
C ALA A 32 0.33 22.09 1.50
N MET A 33 -0.85 21.70 2.01
CA MET A 33 -2.08 22.47 1.86
C MET A 33 -2.16 23.62 2.86
N LYS A 34 -2.76 24.74 2.44
CA LYS A 34 -3.09 25.85 3.34
C LYS A 34 -4.28 25.48 4.22
N SER A 35 -4.38 26.11 5.39
CA SER A 35 -5.48 25.87 6.33
C SER A 35 -6.86 26.05 5.68
N SER A 36 -7.03 27.08 4.85
CA SER A 36 -8.29 27.32 4.12
C SER A 36 -8.63 26.23 3.09
N GLU A 37 -7.62 25.58 2.51
CA GLU A 37 -7.82 24.46 1.59
C GLU A 37 -8.22 23.18 2.34
N ILE A 38 -7.64 22.97 3.54
CA ILE A 38 -8.01 21.88 4.44
C ILE A 38 -9.46 22.06 4.93
N ASP A 39 -9.84 23.28 5.30
CA ASP A 39 -11.21 23.59 5.73
C ASP A 39 -12.20 23.32 4.60
N LEU A 40 -11.91 23.77 3.39
CA LEU A 40 -12.73 23.50 2.21
C LEU A 40 -12.78 21.99 1.86
N LEU A 41 -11.65 21.28 2.03
CA LEU A 41 -11.66 19.81 1.87
C LEU A 41 -12.60 19.14 2.88
N CYS A 42 -12.55 19.55 4.15
CA CYS A 42 -13.42 19.01 5.18
C CYS A 42 -14.90 19.35 4.91
N GLU A 43 -15.20 20.51 4.36
CA GLU A 43 -16.54 20.91 3.95
C GLU A 43 -17.06 19.96 2.84
N VAL A 44 -16.29 19.77 1.77
CA VAL A 44 -16.62 18.82 0.70
C VAL A 44 -16.80 17.40 1.22
N LEU A 45 -15.97 16.97 2.19
CA LEU A 45 -16.09 15.64 2.79
C LEU A 45 -17.33 15.50 3.68
N SER A 46 -17.80 16.57 4.31
CA SER A 46 -19.02 16.54 5.12
C SER A 46 -20.30 16.42 4.28
N GLU A 47 -20.24 16.81 3.01
CA GLU A 47 -21.35 16.71 2.06
C GLU A 47 -21.40 15.37 1.30
N LEU A 48 -20.50 14.43 1.58
CA LEU A 48 -20.42 13.15 0.87
C LEU A 48 -21.73 12.32 0.93
N GLU A 49 -22.51 12.48 1.98
CA GLU A 49 -23.80 11.78 2.14
C GLU A 49 -24.82 12.20 1.07
N GLU A 50 -24.70 13.42 0.52
CA GLU A 50 -25.54 13.90 -0.57
C GLU A 50 -25.21 13.20 -1.92
N TYR A 51 -24.01 12.63 -2.01
CA TYR A 51 -23.50 11.94 -3.20
C TYR A 51 -23.25 10.45 -2.92
N ASP A 52 -24.24 9.76 -2.35
CA ASP A 52 -24.17 8.39 -1.83
C ASP A 52 -23.82 7.33 -2.89
N TYR A 53 -23.94 7.68 -4.18
CA TYR A 53 -23.49 6.86 -5.30
C TYR A 53 -21.96 6.83 -5.47
N ASN A 54 -21.18 7.63 -4.70
CA ASN A 54 -19.74 7.62 -4.75
C ASN A 54 -19.11 6.68 -3.71
N THR A 55 -18.04 6.03 -4.11
CA THR A 55 -17.05 5.48 -3.17
C THR A 55 -15.77 6.30 -3.30
N LEU A 56 -15.48 7.14 -2.30
CA LEU A 56 -14.30 7.98 -2.29
C LEU A 56 -13.13 7.26 -1.63
N LEU A 57 -11.99 7.21 -2.32
CA LEU A 57 -10.73 6.69 -1.82
C LEU A 57 -9.69 7.80 -1.80
N LEU A 58 -9.12 8.07 -0.62
CA LEU A 58 -8.07 9.07 -0.37
C LEU A 58 -6.81 8.36 0.15
N PRO A 59 -5.96 7.77 -0.70
CA PRO A 59 -4.67 7.28 -0.27
C PRO A 59 -3.76 8.46 0.09
N ILE A 60 -3.32 8.52 1.33
CA ILE A 60 -2.43 9.55 1.86
C ILE A 60 -1.16 8.85 2.31
N ALA A 61 0.00 9.28 1.80
CA ALA A 61 1.29 8.77 2.25
C ALA A 61 1.60 9.32 3.67
N ALA A 62 2.35 8.55 4.45
CA ALA A 62 2.62 8.90 5.85
C ALA A 62 3.40 10.21 6.03
N ASP A 63 4.18 10.62 5.02
CA ASP A 63 4.89 11.88 4.95
C ASP A 63 4.02 13.06 4.49
N CYS A 64 2.84 12.78 3.97
CA CYS A 64 1.88 13.78 3.48
C CYS A 64 0.82 14.20 4.50
N ILE A 65 0.88 13.70 5.72
CA ILE A 65 -0.03 14.05 6.83
C ILE A 65 0.71 13.98 8.16
N ASP A 66 0.49 14.97 9.02
CA ASP A 66 0.86 14.85 10.43
C ASP A 66 -0.16 13.94 11.14
N GLU A 67 0.28 12.72 11.48
CA GLU A 67 -0.57 11.77 12.20
C GLU A 67 -0.60 12.01 13.72
N GLY A 68 0.33 12.82 14.25
CA GLY A 68 0.54 12.95 15.69
C GLY A 68 1.20 11.70 16.31
N ILE A 69 0.98 11.47 17.59
CA ILE A 69 1.53 10.33 18.36
C ILE A 69 0.47 9.25 18.51
N LEU A 70 0.33 8.40 17.52
CA LEU A 70 -0.65 7.31 17.53
C LEU A 70 -0.28 6.20 18.53
N PRO A 71 -1.28 5.56 19.14
CA PRO A 71 -2.72 5.86 19.13
C PRO A 71 -3.14 6.89 20.19
N ARG A 72 -2.19 7.41 20.98
CA ARG A 72 -2.49 8.20 22.19
C ARG A 72 -2.87 9.66 21.92
N ARG A 73 -2.27 10.27 20.93
CA ARG A 73 -2.49 11.68 20.57
C ARG A 73 -2.48 11.84 19.05
N PRO A 74 -3.58 11.49 18.36
CA PRO A 74 -3.70 11.79 16.94
C PRO A 74 -3.66 13.30 16.73
N SER A 75 -3.19 13.74 15.57
CA SER A 75 -3.24 15.16 15.22
C SER A 75 -4.69 15.65 15.13
N PRO A 76 -4.95 16.96 15.32
CA PRO A 76 -6.28 17.53 15.15
C PRO A 76 -6.86 17.28 13.76
N LEU A 77 -6.01 17.34 12.73
CA LEU A 77 -6.40 17.08 11.35
C LEU A 77 -6.81 15.63 11.15
N LEU A 78 -6.01 14.67 11.63
CA LEU A 78 -6.34 13.25 11.55
C LEU A 78 -7.64 12.94 12.30
N THR A 79 -7.85 13.55 13.46
CA THR A 79 -9.09 13.40 14.23
C THR A 79 -10.31 13.92 13.45
N LYS A 80 -10.19 15.11 12.83
CA LYS A 80 -11.25 15.69 12.00
C LYS A 80 -11.56 14.82 10.78
N LEU A 81 -10.53 14.35 10.06
CA LEU A 81 -10.72 13.46 8.92
C LEU A 81 -11.33 12.10 9.33
N SER A 82 -10.94 11.56 10.47
CA SER A 82 -11.47 10.28 10.97
C SER A 82 -12.95 10.36 11.38
N SER A 83 -13.48 11.55 11.67
CA SER A 83 -14.91 11.74 11.91
C SER A 83 -15.74 11.84 10.62
N LEU A 84 -15.11 12.22 9.51
CA LEU A 84 -15.76 12.38 8.20
C LEU A 84 -15.59 11.15 7.30
N LEU A 85 -14.53 10.38 7.51
CA LEU A 85 -14.12 9.25 6.68
C LEU A 85 -13.83 8.03 7.55
N ARG A 86 -13.83 6.86 6.93
CA ARG A 86 -13.40 5.62 7.57
C ARG A 86 -11.89 5.41 7.37
N PRO A 87 -11.02 5.70 8.35
CA PRO A 87 -9.59 5.55 8.20
C PRO A 87 -9.19 4.08 8.15
N VAL A 88 -8.28 3.75 7.24
CA VAL A 88 -7.61 2.45 7.17
C VAL A 88 -6.11 2.71 7.13
N ARG A 89 -5.36 2.15 8.07
CA ARG A 89 -3.92 2.32 8.16
C ARG A 89 -3.20 1.08 7.64
N TYR A 90 -2.27 1.27 6.72
CA TYR A 90 -1.37 0.25 6.23
C TYR A 90 0.04 0.53 6.75
N GLU A 91 0.57 -0.39 7.51
CA GLU A 91 1.94 -0.32 8.02
C GLU A 91 2.88 -1.21 7.20
N ARG A 92 4.14 -0.81 7.12
CA ARG A 92 5.16 -1.69 6.54
C ARG A 92 5.28 -2.95 7.38
N CYS A 93 5.40 -4.10 6.73
CA CYS A 93 5.64 -5.37 7.42
C CYS A 93 6.94 -5.32 8.22
N THR A 94 6.90 -5.81 9.47
CA THR A 94 8.12 -6.07 10.22
C THR A 94 8.93 -7.18 9.53
N PRO A 95 10.26 -7.27 9.72
CA PRO A 95 11.08 -8.32 9.09
C PRO A 95 10.52 -9.72 9.33
N GLN A 96 10.12 -10.04 10.56
CA GLN A 96 9.58 -11.36 10.90
C GLN A 96 8.24 -11.66 10.20
N LYS A 97 7.37 -10.64 10.11
CA LYS A 97 6.09 -10.78 9.38
C LYS A 97 6.33 -10.97 7.88
N LEU A 98 7.36 -10.31 7.33
CA LEU A 98 7.71 -10.42 5.92
C LEU A 98 8.23 -11.81 5.59
N VAL A 99 9.12 -12.39 6.41
CA VAL A 99 9.58 -13.78 6.27
C VAL A 99 8.39 -14.75 6.29
N GLY A 100 7.51 -14.62 7.29
CA GLY A 100 6.32 -15.47 7.37
C GLY A 100 5.36 -15.30 6.20
N TRP A 101 5.32 -14.11 5.58
CA TRP A 101 4.55 -13.87 4.36
C TRP A 101 5.20 -14.56 3.15
N CYS A 102 6.53 -14.50 3.00
CA CYS A 102 7.26 -15.20 1.94
C CYS A 102 7.04 -16.72 2.00
N ILE A 103 7.11 -17.32 3.20
CA ILE A 103 6.85 -18.76 3.38
C ILE A 103 5.46 -19.12 2.85
N ARG A 104 4.41 -18.42 3.29
CA ARG A 104 3.04 -18.68 2.83
C ARG A 104 2.87 -18.46 1.32
N HIS A 105 3.62 -17.54 0.72
CA HIS A 105 3.54 -17.29 -0.71
C HIS A 105 4.19 -18.44 -1.49
N PHE A 106 5.34 -18.97 -1.04
CA PHE A 106 5.93 -20.20 -1.61
C PHE A 106 4.97 -21.38 -1.48
N GLU A 107 4.36 -21.60 -0.32
CA GLU A 107 3.38 -22.67 -0.08
C GLU A 107 2.17 -22.55 -1.02
N HIS A 108 1.68 -21.31 -1.22
CA HIS A 108 0.58 -21.05 -2.17
C HIS A 108 0.93 -21.46 -3.60
N ASN A 109 2.19 -21.29 -3.99
CA ASN A 109 2.70 -21.68 -5.31
C ASN A 109 3.08 -23.18 -5.40
N GLY A 110 2.90 -23.96 -4.31
CA GLY A 110 3.24 -25.38 -4.28
C GLY A 110 4.73 -25.68 -3.99
N ALA A 111 5.51 -24.65 -3.62
CA ALA A 111 6.90 -24.79 -3.21
C ALA A 111 7.05 -24.65 -1.68
N THR A 112 8.18 -25.08 -1.11
CA THR A 112 8.46 -24.93 0.31
C THR A 112 9.79 -24.21 0.52
N ALA A 113 9.83 -23.24 1.44
CA ALA A 113 11.03 -22.49 1.77
C ALA A 113 11.18 -22.34 3.29
N THR A 114 12.40 -22.48 3.79
CA THR A 114 12.71 -22.24 5.20
C THR A 114 12.80 -20.73 5.50
N PRO A 115 12.70 -20.31 6.77
CA PRO A 115 12.88 -18.91 7.14
C PRO A 115 14.20 -18.32 6.65
N ASP A 116 15.30 -19.06 6.69
CA ASP A 116 16.63 -18.62 6.24
C ASP A 116 16.67 -18.37 4.73
N ILE A 117 16.02 -19.23 3.95
CA ILE A 117 15.86 -19.05 2.50
C ILE A 117 15.04 -17.81 2.19
N CYS A 118 13.93 -17.60 2.90
CA CYS A 118 13.12 -16.39 2.74
C CYS A 118 13.87 -15.13 3.15
N GLN A 119 14.67 -15.19 4.21
CA GLN A 119 15.51 -14.06 4.61
C GLN A 119 16.56 -13.75 3.53
N GLY A 120 17.22 -14.77 2.99
CA GLY A 120 18.18 -14.62 1.88
C GLY A 120 17.55 -13.98 0.63
N LEU A 121 16.30 -14.34 0.30
CA LEU A 121 15.56 -13.72 -0.80
C LEU A 121 15.26 -12.23 -0.49
N ILE A 122 14.83 -11.91 0.73
CA ILE A 122 14.57 -10.53 1.14
C ILE A 122 15.85 -9.68 1.09
N ASP A 123 17.00 -10.23 1.51
CA ASP A 123 18.28 -9.54 1.47
C ASP A 123 18.77 -9.32 0.04
N ALA A 124 18.46 -10.22 -0.89
CA ALA A 124 18.81 -10.10 -2.29
C ALA A 124 17.90 -9.16 -3.09
N CYS A 125 16.59 -9.15 -2.80
CA CYS A 125 15.57 -8.47 -3.62
C CYS A 125 14.95 -7.24 -2.94
N GLY A 126 15.33 -6.94 -1.69
CA GLY A 126 14.75 -5.85 -0.91
C GLY A 126 13.40 -6.22 -0.27
N ARG A 127 12.76 -5.22 0.36
CA ARG A 127 11.53 -5.41 1.16
C ARG A 127 10.24 -5.04 0.45
N ASN A 128 10.31 -4.74 -0.84
CA ASN A 128 9.12 -4.43 -1.62
C ASN A 128 8.30 -5.70 -1.87
N MET A 129 7.08 -5.77 -1.33
CA MET A 129 6.25 -6.97 -1.39
C MET A 129 5.84 -7.34 -2.82
N MET A 130 5.67 -6.37 -3.73
CA MET A 130 5.35 -6.66 -5.14
C MET A 130 6.55 -7.30 -5.86
N THR A 131 7.75 -6.75 -5.61
CA THR A 131 9.00 -7.35 -6.11
C THR A 131 9.18 -8.75 -5.55
N LEU A 132 9.05 -8.93 -4.23
CA LEU A 132 9.17 -10.24 -3.59
C LEU A 132 8.14 -11.24 -4.12
N ALA A 133 6.89 -10.83 -4.36
CA ALA A 133 5.88 -11.71 -4.95
C ALA A 133 6.35 -12.24 -6.31
N SER A 134 6.77 -11.35 -7.20
CA SER A 134 7.25 -11.74 -8.53
C SER A 134 8.50 -12.64 -8.48
N GLU A 135 9.40 -12.38 -7.53
CA GLU A 135 10.61 -13.21 -7.35
C GLU A 135 10.26 -14.60 -6.78
N ILE A 136 9.34 -14.66 -5.80
CA ILE A 136 8.82 -15.92 -5.26
C ILE A 136 8.15 -16.75 -6.36
N ASP A 137 7.33 -16.12 -7.20
CA ASP A 137 6.69 -16.82 -8.32
C ASP A 137 7.72 -17.43 -9.27
N LYS A 138 8.74 -16.66 -9.68
CA LYS A 138 9.81 -17.16 -10.55
C LYS A 138 10.58 -18.32 -9.93
N VAL A 139 11.02 -18.17 -8.67
CA VAL A 139 11.76 -19.23 -7.97
C VAL A 139 10.89 -20.48 -7.78
N SER A 140 9.62 -20.31 -7.46
CA SER A 140 8.68 -21.43 -7.33
C SER A 140 8.54 -22.21 -8.64
N TYR A 141 8.29 -21.52 -9.75
CA TYR A 141 8.19 -22.16 -11.07
C TYR A 141 9.50 -22.81 -11.49
N TYR A 142 10.64 -22.18 -11.18
CA TYR A 142 11.95 -22.76 -11.47
C TYR A 142 12.16 -24.09 -10.75
N VAL A 143 11.86 -24.16 -9.45
CA VAL A 143 12.02 -25.36 -8.63
C VAL A 143 11.05 -26.47 -9.07
N LEU A 144 9.79 -26.13 -9.32
CA LEU A 144 8.76 -27.08 -9.77
C LEU A 144 9.07 -27.63 -11.17
N ALA A 145 9.61 -26.82 -12.08
CA ALA A 145 10.04 -27.28 -13.40
C ALA A 145 11.19 -28.31 -13.33
N HIS A 146 11.94 -28.34 -12.22
CA HIS A 146 12.97 -29.35 -11.95
C HIS A 146 12.46 -30.51 -11.08
N GLU A 147 11.13 -30.70 -11.01
CA GLU A 147 10.47 -31.75 -10.25
C GLU A 147 10.81 -31.75 -8.75
N ARG A 148 11.13 -30.56 -8.20
CA ARG A 148 11.40 -30.34 -6.78
C ARG A 148 10.34 -29.44 -6.17
N VAL A 149 10.19 -29.48 -4.85
CA VAL A 149 9.30 -28.59 -4.10
C VAL A 149 10.07 -27.71 -3.11
N ALA A 150 11.22 -28.20 -2.62
CA ALA A 150 12.03 -27.47 -1.66
C ALA A 150 12.95 -26.47 -2.36
N VAL A 151 12.85 -25.21 -1.95
CA VAL A 151 13.68 -24.11 -2.44
C VAL A 151 15.01 -24.11 -1.70
N THR A 152 16.10 -23.92 -2.43
CA THR A 152 17.46 -23.81 -1.88
C THR A 152 18.03 -22.40 -2.12
N ALA A 153 19.15 -22.08 -1.45
CA ALA A 153 19.87 -20.84 -1.69
C ALA A 153 20.44 -20.73 -3.12
N GLU A 154 20.71 -21.88 -3.75
CA GLU A 154 21.17 -21.92 -5.15
C GLU A 154 20.06 -21.56 -6.12
N ASP A 155 18.83 -21.99 -5.86
CA ASP A 155 17.66 -21.63 -6.67
C ASP A 155 17.39 -20.13 -6.63
N ILE A 156 17.55 -19.49 -5.46
CA ILE A 156 17.43 -18.04 -5.34
C ILE A 156 18.52 -17.34 -6.17
N ARG A 157 19.77 -17.80 -6.09
CA ARG A 157 20.86 -17.21 -6.89
C ARG A 157 20.69 -17.41 -8.39
N ALA A 158 20.06 -18.51 -8.79
CA ALA A 158 19.86 -18.84 -10.20
C ALA A 158 18.66 -18.13 -10.82
N ALA A 159 17.57 -17.97 -10.07
CA ALA A 159 16.30 -17.50 -10.61
C ALA A 159 15.88 -16.10 -10.14
N ALA A 160 16.27 -15.66 -8.95
CA ALA A 160 15.90 -14.34 -8.43
C ALA A 160 16.78 -13.23 -9.03
N CYS A 161 16.16 -12.12 -9.43
CA CYS A 161 16.88 -10.92 -9.80
C CYS A 161 17.37 -10.22 -8.54
N GLN A 162 18.68 -9.99 -8.42
CA GLN A 162 19.21 -9.12 -7.39
C GLN A 162 18.81 -7.68 -7.72
N SER A 163 17.93 -7.09 -6.91
CA SER A 163 17.69 -5.67 -6.99
C SER A 163 18.84 -4.97 -6.27
N VAL A 164 19.62 -4.21 -7.01
CA VAL A 164 20.52 -3.23 -6.43
C VAL A 164 19.63 -2.07 -5.95
N GLU A 165 18.95 -2.22 -4.82
CA GLU A 165 18.49 -1.04 -4.09
C GLU A 165 19.76 -0.36 -3.57
N TYR A 166 20.23 0.64 -4.30
CA TYR A 166 21.11 1.63 -3.70
C TYR A 166 20.30 2.28 -2.59
N ASP A 167 20.64 1.98 -1.35
CA ASP A 167 20.32 2.81 -0.20
C ASP A 167 21.00 4.18 -0.43
N ALA A 168 20.35 5.02 -1.21
CA ALA A 168 20.82 6.37 -1.50
C ALA A 168 20.63 7.33 -0.30
N PHE A 169 20.24 6.77 0.86
CA PHE A 169 20.03 7.51 2.12
C PHE A 169 20.57 6.69 3.31
N ALA A 170 21.88 6.51 3.36
CA ALA A 170 22.59 6.21 4.58
C ALA A 170 23.21 7.48 5.12
#